data_6c55c92e33ccad7c35c4a674f85d23ce
#
_entry.id   6c55c92e33ccad7c35c4a674f85d23ce
#
_cell.length_a   1.000
_cell.length_b   1.000
_cell.length_c   1.000
_cell.angle_alpha   90.00
_cell.angle_beta   90.00
_cell.angle_gamma   90.00
#
_symmetry.space_group_name_H-M   'P 1'
#
loop_
_entity.id
_entity.type
_entity.pdbx_description
1 polymer ?
#
loop_
_entity_poly.entity_id
_entity_poly.type
_entity_poly.pdbx_seq_one_letter_code
_entity_poly.pdbx_strand_id
1 'polypeptide(L)'
;RDLHSFPTRRSSDLDLTKAGTPSGINGWDTGRYQLDIIGGFSDGFHFYPMITKGKQVTIYLHHNVLEYGHEYDVTIDEGVISGFKGIKGKKGWTFRTKEKAPEVHQRLLTVSADGKGDFSTIQGAMDFIPDSVASAQDGYKVLVKNGDYEELVYFRNKRFVTIEGESREGVVIHYRNNEVFNPHPADIKTNEVRGTFPSRRAAFAADNCSDLTFRNLTIKTDGKGQAEGLLVNGERNYFENIHIIGDGDALQANGSCYWQNCRIDGGGDTILGRGPSFFNHCTITSYGAFMWIRNTEENHGNIFSDCHFKGLSDNAELGRLPDNN
;
A
#
# COMPACT_ATOMS: atom_id res chain seq x y z
N ARG A 1 -23.46 10.69 9.89
CA ARG A 1 -23.52 9.22 10.02
C ARG A 1 -23.24 8.91 11.46
N ASP A 2 -24.17 8.24 12.12
CA ASP A 2 -24.06 7.85 13.52
C ASP A 2 -22.84 6.97 13.74
N LEU A 3 -21.78 7.56 14.24
CA LEU A 3 -20.60 6.87 14.77
C LEU A 3 -20.94 6.05 16.03
N HIS A 4 -22.22 6.07 16.45
CA HIS A 4 -22.71 5.36 17.63
C HIS A 4 -23.10 3.91 17.39
N SER A 5 -22.98 3.38 16.19
CA SER A 5 -23.33 1.99 15.88
C SER A 5 -22.16 1.03 15.81
N PHE A 6 -20.92 1.50 15.99
CA PHE A 6 -19.90 0.55 16.33
C PHE A 6 -20.16 0.13 17.77
N PRO A 7 -20.44 -1.15 17.99
CA PRO A 7 -20.42 -1.63 19.35
C PRO A 7 -19.10 -1.16 19.93
N THR A 8 -19.10 -0.68 21.13
CA THR A 8 -17.95 -0.49 22.00
C THR A 8 -17.23 -1.83 22.27
N ARG A 9 -17.25 -2.73 21.35
CA ARG A 9 -16.28 -3.79 21.18
C ARG A 9 -15.00 -3.12 20.78
N ARG A 10 -14.42 -2.76 21.77
CA ARG A 10 -13.04 -2.45 22.02
C ARG A 10 -12.18 -3.11 20.98
N SER A 11 -11.27 -2.35 20.41
CA SER A 11 -10.11 -2.87 19.72
C SER A 11 -9.36 -3.94 20.56
N SER A 12 -9.63 -4.02 21.86
CA SER A 12 -9.18 -5.07 22.76
C SER A 12 -9.75 -6.46 22.49
N ASP A 13 -10.85 -6.53 21.73
CA ASP A 13 -11.41 -7.81 21.30
C ASP A 13 -10.72 -8.35 20.05
N LEU A 14 -9.64 -7.70 19.60
CA LEU A 14 -8.69 -8.29 18.66
C LEU A 14 -8.11 -9.53 19.31
N ASP A 15 -8.59 -10.69 18.90
CA ASP A 15 -8.02 -11.96 19.34
C ASP A 15 -6.67 -12.18 18.63
N LEU A 16 -5.67 -11.46 19.11
CA LEU A 16 -4.32 -11.47 18.55
C LEU A 16 -3.66 -12.84 18.66
N THR A 17 -4.22 -13.74 19.48
CA THR A 17 -3.70 -15.12 19.59
C THR A 17 -3.97 -15.93 18.33
N LYS A 18 -4.92 -15.49 17.51
CA LYS A 18 -5.26 -16.12 16.25
C LYS A 18 -4.50 -15.56 15.05
N ALA A 19 -3.75 -14.46 15.21
CA ALA A 19 -2.90 -13.93 14.17
C ALA A 19 -1.80 -14.95 13.84
N GLY A 20 -1.76 -15.41 12.62
CA GLY A 20 -0.80 -16.42 12.15
C GLY A 20 -0.58 -16.32 10.65
N THR A 21 0.32 -17.11 10.11
CA THR A 21 0.56 -17.15 8.66
C THR A 21 -0.61 -17.84 7.95
N PRO A 22 -1.14 -17.29 6.86
CA PRO A 22 -2.14 -17.97 6.04
C PRO A 22 -1.65 -19.31 5.55
N SER A 23 -2.52 -20.32 5.55
CA SER A 23 -2.19 -21.68 5.10
C SER A 23 -2.38 -21.90 3.58
N GLY A 24 -2.69 -20.84 2.84
CA GLY A 24 -2.96 -20.87 1.40
C GLY A 24 -4.34 -20.32 1.06
N ILE A 25 -4.60 -20.09 -0.22
CA ILE A 25 -5.84 -19.46 -0.71
C ILE A 25 -7.09 -20.21 -0.25
N ASN A 26 -7.07 -21.53 -0.31
CA ASN A 26 -8.21 -22.36 0.08
C ASN A 26 -8.35 -22.63 1.57
N GLY A 27 -7.40 -22.18 2.36
CA GLY A 27 -7.34 -22.40 3.80
C GLY A 27 -7.48 -21.13 4.63
N TRP A 28 -7.97 -20.06 4.05
CA TRP A 28 -8.20 -18.81 4.76
C TRP A 28 -9.25 -18.99 5.84
N ASP A 29 -8.83 -18.80 7.06
CA ASP A 29 -9.70 -18.66 8.21
C ASP A 29 -9.82 -17.18 8.54
N THR A 30 -10.92 -16.57 8.11
CA THR A 30 -11.20 -15.13 8.35
C THR A 30 -11.32 -14.80 9.83
N GLY A 31 -11.50 -15.77 10.70
CA GLY A 31 -11.44 -15.58 12.16
C GLY A 31 -10.02 -15.43 12.69
N ARG A 32 -9.00 -15.76 11.90
CA ARG A 32 -7.59 -15.70 12.30
C ARG A 32 -6.97 -14.34 12.08
N TYR A 33 -7.42 -13.59 11.06
CA TYR A 33 -6.92 -12.29 10.70
C TYR A 33 -8.02 -11.24 10.82
N GLN A 34 -7.63 -10.08 11.21
CA GLN A 34 -8.55 -8.95 11.20
C GLN A 34 -8.84 -8.52 9.77
N LEU A 35 -10.03 -8.01 9.57
CA LEU A 35 -10.46 -7.40 8.30
C LEU A 35 -10.68 -5.91 8.50
N ASP A 36 -10.34 -5.14 7.50
CA ASP A 36 -10.58 -3.70 7.50
C ASP A 36 -11.05 -3.22 6.12
N ILE A 37 -11.81 -2.15 6.10
CA ILE A 37 -12.18 -1.44 4.88
C ILE A 37 -11.15 -0.33 4.66
N ILE A 38 -10.44 -0.38 3.55
CA ILE A 38 -9.33 0.51 3.25
C ILE A 38 -9.66 1.33 2.00
N GLY A 39 -9.41 2.64 2.02
CA GLY A 39 -9.32 3.48 0.84
C GLY A 39 -10.56 3.53 -0.06
N GLY A 40 -11.75 3.33 0.49
CA GLY A 40 -13.01 3.35 -0.27
C GLY A 40 -13.35 2.06 -1.02
N PHE A 41 -12.62 0.98 -0.79
CA PHE A 41 -12.98 -0.36 -1.26
C PHE A 41 -14.14 -0.89 -0.43
N SER A 42 -15.10 -1.55 -1.07
CA SER A 42 -16.26 -2.13 -0.40
C SER A 42 -15.97 -3.42 0.36
N ASP A 43 -14.87 -4.06 0.02
CA ASP A 43 -14.46 -5.32 0.61
C ASP A 43 -13.41 -5.12 1.70
N GLY A 44 -13.41 -6.01 2.68
CA GLY A 44 -12.38 -6.05 3.71
C GLY A 44 -11.04 -6.52 3.16
N PHE A 45 -9.97 -5.94 3.70
CA PHE A 45 -8.60 -6.39 3.51
C PHE A 45 -8.12 -7.07 4.78
N HIS A 46 -7.39 -8.16 4.63
CA HIS A 46 -6.69 -8.78 5.74
C HIS A 46 -5.48 -7.92 6.12
N PHE A 47 -5.29 -7.74 7.42
CA PHE A 47 -4.11 -7.09 7.97
C PHE A 47 -3.62 -7.80 9.22
N TYR A 48 -2.37 -7.59 9.56
CA TYR A 48 -1.79 -8.15 10.78
C TYR A 48 -2.06 -7.19 11.95
N PRO A 49 -2.92 -7.57 12.91
CA PRO A 49 -3.24 -6.68 14.03
C PRO A 49 -2.07 -6.50 14.98
N MET A 50 -1.10 -7.41 14.94
CA MET A 50 0.09 -7.33 15.76
C MET A 50 1.30 -7.87 14.97
N ILE A 51 2.35 -7.08 14.94
CA ILE A 51 3.63 -7.46 14.32
C ILE A 51 4.72 -7.45 15.39
N THR A 52 5.50 -8.53 15.46
CA THR A 52 6.61 -8.65 16.40
C THR A 52 7.95 -8.63 15.67
N LYS A 53 8.86 -7.76 16.11
CA LYS A 53 10.23 -7.66 15.61
C LYS A 53 11.20 -7.66 16.80
N GLY A 54 11.83 -8.79 17.07
CA GLY A 54 12.72 -8.93 18.22
C GLY A 54 11.98 -8.75 19.55
N LYS A 55 12.25 -7.65 20.26
CA LYS A 55 11.58 -7.30 21.53
C LYS A 55 10.50 -6.23 21.36
N GLN A 56 10.26 -5.78 20.16
CA GLN A 56 9.25 -4.79 19.83
C GLN A 56 7.97 -5.50 19.40
N VAL A 57 6.85 -5.00 19.88
CA VAL A 57 5.51 -5.40 19.45
C VAL A 57 4.80 -4.14 18.97
N THR A 58 4.37 -4.13 17.71
CA THR A 58 3.56 -3.06 17.14
C THR A 58 2.13 -3.55 17.03
N ILE A 59 1.19 -2.77 17.54
CA ILE A 59 -0.24 -3.07 17.51
C ILE A 59 -0.90 -2.12 16.52
N TYR A 60 -1.53 -2.68 15.49
CA TYR A 60 -2.28 -1.93 14.47
C TYR A 60 -3.76 -1.96 14.82
N LEU A 61 -4.36 -0.79 14.82
CA LEU A 61 -5.79 -0.65 15.01
C LEU A 61 -6.50 -0.60 13.65
N HIS A 62 -7.78 -0.96 13.63
CA HIS A 62 -8.63 -0.72 12.47
C HIS A 62 -8.67 0.77 12.12
N HIS A 63 -8.89 1.09 10.85
CA HIS A 63 -9.09 2.45 10.40
C HIS A 63 -10.29 3.08 11.11
N ASN A 64 -10.17 4.36 11.42
CA ASN A 64 -11.24 5.17 12.03
C ASN A 64 -11.76 4.69 13.40
N VAL A 65 -11.00 3.90 14.15
CA VAL A 65 -11.40 3.51 15.53
C VAL A 65 -11.03 4.55 16.58
N LEU A 66 -10.10 5.45 16.27
CA LEU A 66 -9.69 6.54 17.18
C LEU A 66 -10.33 7.86 16.75
N GLU A 67 -10.80 8.62 17.74
CA GLU A 67 -11.36 9.95 17.56
C GLU A 67 -10.35 11.03 17.94
N TYR A 68 -10.45 12.22 17.36
CA TYR A 68 -9.61 13.35 17.73
C TYR A 68 -9.94 13.86 19.14
N GLY A 69 -8.93 14.39 19.85
CA GLY A 69 -9.08 15.01 21.17
C GLY A 69 -9.40 14.04 22.31
N HIS A 70 -9.24 12.75 22.13
CA HIS A 70 -9.55 11.73 23.12
C HIS A 70 -8.32 11.14 23.79
N GLU A 71 -8.49 10.77 25.06
CA GLU A 71 -7.51 10.02 25.84
C GLU A 71 -7.94 8.55 25.89
N TYR A 72 -7.00 7.66 25.59
CA TYR A 72 -7.23 6.21 25.56
C TYR A 72 -6.36 5.50 26.58
N ASP A 73 -6.96 4.58 27.30
CA ASP A 73 -6.28 3.67 28.21
C ASP A 73 -6.02 2.34 27.49
N VAL A 74 -4.77 1.86 27.54
CA VAL A 74 -4.39 0.57 26.97
C VAL A 74 -4.28 -0.47 28.08
N THR A 75 -4.99 -1.59 27.89
CA THR A 75 -4.88 -2.76 28.76
C THR A 75 -4.44 -3.94 27.91
N ILE A 76 -3.44 -4.65 28.37
CA ILE A 76 -2.98 -5.92 27.80
C ILE A 76 -2.98 -6.95 28.92
N ASP A 77 -3.75 -8.02 28.76
CA ASP A 77 -3.81 -9.07 29.77
C ASP A 77 -2.53 -9.91 29.81
N GLU A 78 -2.26 -10.51 30.95
CA GLU A 78 -1.13 -11.42 31.11
C GLU A 78 -1.30 -12.63 30.17
N GLY A 79 -0.20 -13.01 29.52
CA GLY A 79 -0.16 -14.14 28.59
C GLY A 79 -0.55 -13.83 27.15
N VAL A 80 -1.06 -12.62 26.83
CA VAL A 80 -1.33 -12.19 25.46
C VAL A 80 -0.02 -12.08 24.66
N ILE A 81 1.02 -11.58 25.28
CA ILE A 81 2.37 -11.51 24.71
C ILE A 81 3.28 -12.38 25.55
N SER A 82 3.96 -13.34 24.90
CA SER A 82 4.86 -14.28 25.59
C SER A 82 5.96 -13.54 26.37
N GLY A 83 6.11 -13.88 27.64
CA GLY A 83 7.09 -13.26 28.54
C GLY A 83 6.72 -11.85 29.03
N PHE A 84 5.52 -11.37 28.75
CA PHE A 84 5.01 -10.09 29.20
C PHE A 84 3.90 -10.27 30.25
N LYS A 85 4.00 -9.55 31.37
CA LYS A 85 3.04 -9.65 32.49
C LYS A 85 1.75 -8.83 32.29
N GLY A 86 1.61 -8.20 31.12
CA GLY A 86 0.49 -7.33 30.83
C GLY A 86 0.60 -5.93 31.45
N ILE A 87 -0.34 -5.08 31.09
CA ILE A 87 -0.54 -3.73 31.66
C ILE A 87 -2.02 -3.48 31.86
N LYS A 88 -2.36 -2.65 32.87
CA LYS A 88 -3.76 -2.34 33.19
C LYS A 88 -4.01 -0.83 33.19
N GLY A 89 -4.66 -0.39 32.12
CA GLY A 89 -5.28 0.92 32.00
C GLY A 89 -4.47 2.12 32.49
N LYS A 90 -5.13 3.05 33.11
CA LYS A 90 -4.55 4.33 33.58
C LYS A 90 -3.26 4.25 34.38
N LYS A 91 -2.97 3.13 35.01
CA LYS A 91 -1.73 2.92 35.75
C LYS A 91 -0.59 2.36 34.91
N GLY A 92 -0.87 1.94 33.67
CA GLY A 92 0.07 1.29 32.79
C GLY A 92 0.45 2.14 31.60
N TRP A 93 -0.48 2.35 30.69
CA TRP A 93 -0.24 3.06 29.46
C TRP A 93 -1.48 3.82 29.03
N THR A 94 -1.34 5.14 28.89
CA THR A 94 -2.35 6.02 28.31
C THR A 94 -1.74 6.78 27.15
N PHE A 95 -2.53 7.13 26.16
CA PHE A 95 -2.14 8.07 25.11
C PHE A 95 -3.31 8.98 24.76
N ARG A 96 -2.99 10.11 24.14
CA ARG A 96 -3.98 11.07 23.69
C ARG A 96 -3.81 11.31 22.19
N THR A 97 -4.91 11.33 21.47
CA THR A 97 -4.96 11.71 20.06
C THR A 97 -4.81 13.22 19.90
N LYS A 98 -4.48 13.67 18.69
CA LYS A 98 -4.47 15.09 18.34
C LYS A 98 -5.83 15.72 18.61
N GLU A 99 -5.81 16.99 19.00
CA GLU A 99 -7.04 17.72 19.37
C GLU A 99 -8.04 17.81 18.20
N LYS A 100 -7.55 17.98 16.98
CA LYS A 100 -8.38 18.15 15.78
C LYS A 100 -7.70 17.67 14.52
N ALA A 101 -8.51 17.34 13.52
CA ALA A 101 -8.06 17.07 12.16
C ALA A 101 -7.40 18.32 11.53
N PRO A 102 -6.61 18.16 10.47
CA PRO A 102 -6.20 19.26 9.62
C PRO A 102 -7.42 20.04 9.09
N GLU A 103 -7.23 21.31 8.76
CA GLU A 103 -8.30 22.12 8.20
C GLU A 103 -8.72 21.57 6.81
N VAL A 104 -10.01 21.56 6.52
CA VAL A 104 -10.59 20.98 5.28
C VAL A 104 -9.94 21.50 4.00
N HIS A 105 -9.45 22.73 4.03
CA HIS A 105 -8.80 23.36 2.86
C HIS A 105 -7.26 23.32 2.92
N GLN A 106 -6.67 22.61 3.87
CA GLN A 106 -5.23 22.47 3.95
C GLN A 106 -4.76 21.58 2.79
N ARG A 107 -4.06 22.18 1.82
CA ARG A 107 -3.56 21.50 0.60
C ARG A 107 -2.17 20.91 0.78
N LEU A 108 -1.43 21.35 1.78
CA LEU A 108 -0.14 20.79 2.15
C LEU A 108 -0.30 19.97 3.43
N LEU A 109 -0.15 18.68 3.30
CA LEU A 109 -0.25 17.71 4.39
C LEU A 109 1.12 17.12 4.69
N THR A 110 1.38 16.81 5.95
CA THR A 110 2.61 16.18 6.40
C THR A 110 2.32 14.80 7.00
N VAL A 111 3.10 13.80 6.59
CA VAL A 111 3.07 12.46 7.19
C VAL A 111 4.39 12.22 7.89
N SER A 112 4.33 11.79 9.15
CA SER A 112 5.51 11.45 9.94
C SER A 112 5.22 10.29 10.88
N ALA A 113 5.99 9.19 10.76
CA ALA A 113 5.83 7.98 11.56
C ALA A 113 5.96 8.21 13.07
N ASP A 114 6.64 9.31 13.49
CA ASP A 114 6.78 9.69 14.89
C ASP A 114 5.56 10.45 15.45
N GLY A 115 4.50 10.61 14.66
CA GLY A 115 3.26 11.28 15.02
C GLY A 115 3.31 12.82 15.02
N LYS A 116 4.42 13.45 14.59
CA LYS A 116 4.54 14.91 14.55
C LYS A 116 3.97 15.56 13.29
N GLY A 117 3.73 14.78 12.22
CA GLY A 117 3.03 15.24 11.01
C GLY A 117 1.54 15.47 11.23
N ASP A 118 0.83 15.90 10.21
CA ASP A 118 -0.65 15.94 10.23
C ASP A 118 -1.22 14.54 10.41
N PHE A 119 -0.58 13.56 9.78
CA PHE A 119 -0.87 12.13 9.87
C PHE A 119 0.37 11.34 10.26
N SER A 120 0.17 10.16 10.85
CA SER A 120 1.24 9.20 11.13
C SER A 120 1.37 8.14 10.04
N THR A 121 0.39 8.06 9.11
CA THR A 121 0.30 7.08 8.04
C THR A 121 -0.01 7.74 6.71
N ILE A 122 0.44 7.13 5.62
CA ILE A 122 0.10 7.59 4.26
C ILE A 122 -1.39 7.34 3.99
N GLN A 123 -1.92 6.18 4.43
CA GLN A 123 -3.33 5.86 4.26
C GLN A 123 -4.23 6.93 4.91
N GLY A 124 -3.89 7.38 6.12
CA GLY A 124 -4.66 8.43 6.80
C GLY A 124 -4.69 9.75 6.04
N ALA A 125 -3.59 10.13 5.41
CA ALA A 125 -3.55 11.32 4.54
C ALA A 125 -4.40 11.12 3.27
N MET A 126 -4.37 9.91 2.67
CA MET A 126 -5.19 9.61 1.49
C MET A 126 -6.68 9.55 1.81
N ASP A 127 -7.06 9.04 2.97
CA ASP A 127 -8.46 9.00 3.41
C ASP A 127 -9.02 10.42 3.70
N PHE A 128 -8.15 11.34 4.12
CA PHE A 128 -8.53 12.74 4.33
C PHE A 128 -8.76 13.51 3.03
N ILE A 129 -7.99 13.21 1.97
CA ILE A 129 -8.09 13.89 0.68
C ILE A 129 -9.40 13.50 -0.01
N PRO A 130 -10.25 14.46 -0.43
CA PRO A 130 -11.50 14.14 -1.10
C PRO A 130 -11.26 13.51 -2.49
N ASP A 131 -12.22 12.71 -2.95
CA ASP A 131 -12.18 12.07 -4.27
C ASP A 131 -12.42 13.07 -5.42
N SER A 132 -13.02 14.22 -5.14
CA SER A 132 -13.50 15.19 -6.11
C SER A 132 -12.64 16.44 -6.21
N VAL A 133 -11.31 16.30 -6.33
CA VAL A 133 -10.44 17.44 -6.63
C VAL A 133 -10.63 17.84 -8.10
N ALA A 134 -11.11 19.05 -8.34
CA ALA A 134 -11.57 19.46 -9.67
C ALA A 134 -10.43 19.89 -10.60
N SER A 135 -9.36 20.45 -10.07
CA SER A 135 -8.27 21.01 -10.86
C SER A 135 -6.91 20.87 -10.19
N ALA A 136 -5.85 21.07 -10.98
CA ALA A 136 -4.48 21.05 -10.45
C ALA A 136 -4.22 22.15 -9.41
N GLN A 137 -4.91 23.29 -9.52
CA GLN A 137 -4.81 24.40 -8.56
C GLN A 137 -5.35 24.03 -7.19
N ASP A 138 -6.30 23.10 -7.15
CA ASP A 138 -6.91 22.57 -5.93
C ASP A 138 -6.20 21.31 -5.44
N GLY A 139 -5.14 20.90 -6.10
CA GLY A 139 -4.39 19.69 -5.82
C GLY A 139 -3.81 19.65 -4.41
N TYR A 140 -3.57 18.44 -3.92
CA TYR A 140 -2.97 18.20 -2.61
C TYR A 140 -1.51 17.80 -2.75
N LYS A 141 -0.69 18.25 -1.80
CA LYS A 141 0.69 17.78 -1.65
C LYS A 141 0.84 17.13 -0.27
N VAL A 142 1.29 15.88 -0.27
CA VAL A 142 1.60 15.10 0.92
C VAL A 142 3.11 14.97 1.03
N LEU A 143 3.70 15.63 2.03
CA LEU A 143 5.11 15.51 2.35
C LEU A 143 5.31 14.40 3.37
N VAL A 144 6.04 13.36 2.96
CA VAL A 144 6.32 12.20 3.80
C VAL A 144 7.73 12.33 4.37
N LYS A 145 7.83 12.42 5.69
CA LYS A 145 9.11 12.48 6.40
C LYS A 145 9.84 11.15 6.36
N ASN A 146 11.16 11.17 6.46
CA ASN A 146 11.95 9.95 6.60
C ASN A 146 11.40 9.09 7.74
N GLY A 147 11.16 7.83 7.45
CA GLY A 147 10.54 6.89 8.37
C GLY A 147 10.27 5.53 7.73
N ASP A 148 10.04 4.55 8.59
CA ASP A 148 9.62 3.19 8.24
C ASP A 148 8.10 3.11 8.41
N TYR A 149 7.38 2.98 7.29
CA TYR A 149 5.92 2.99 7.23
C TYR A 149 5.42 1.59 6.89
N GLU A 150 5.25 0.77 7.93
CA GLU A 150 4.72 -0.59 7.78
C GLU A 150 3.20 -0.53 7.72
N GLU A 151 2.67 -0.25 6.55
CA GLU A 151 1.23 -0.09 6.32
C GLU A 151 0.82 -0.60 4.93
N LEU A 152 -0.40 -1.16 4.85
CA LEU A 152 -1.06 -1.50 3.58
C LEU A 152 -1.77 -0.25 3.08
N VAL A 153 -1.34 0.28 1.94
CA VAL A 153 -1.89 1.53 1.39
C VAL A 153 -2.74 1.26 0.17
N TYR A 154 -4.03 1.50 0.28
CA TYR A 154 -4.97 1.36 -0.81
C TYR A 154 -5.90 2.56 -0.86
N PHE A 155 -6.00 3.21 -2.02
CA PHE A 155 -6.97 4.30 -2.24
C PHE A 155 -7.45 4.34 -3.69
N ARG A 156 -8.57 5.02 -3.92
CA ARG A 156 -9.17 5.17 -5.24
C ARG A 156 -9.71 6.57 -5.48
N ASN A 157 -10.00 6.85 -6.75
CA ASN A 157 -10.67 8.06 -7.22
C ASN A 157 -9.95 9.38 -6.89
N LYS A 158 -8.64 9.34 -6.59
CA LYS A 158 -7.87 10.54 -6.29
C LYS A 158 -7.35 11.19 -7.56
N ARG A 159 -7.35 12.52 -7.57
CA ARG A 159 -6.82 13.32 -8.66
C ARG A 159 -5.99 14.48 -8.14
N PHE A 160 -4.96 14.86 -8.90
CA PHE A 160 -4.07 15.97 -8.57
C PHE A 160 -3.45 15.88 -7.19
N VAL A 161 -2.93 14.71 -6.86
CA VAL A 161 -2.24 14.46 -5.59
C VAL A 161 -0.76 14.22 -5.85
N THR A 162 0.08 14.97 -5.14
CA THR A 162 1.53 14.74 -5.09
C THR A 162 1.89 14.09 -3.76
N ILE A 163 2.52 12.91 -3.80
CA ILE A 163 3.11 12.25 -2.64
C ILE A 163 4.64 12.37 -2.80
N GLU A 164 5.27 13.12 -1.91
CA GLU A 164 6.70 13.41 -1.99
C GLU A 164 7.40 13.04 -0.70
N GLY A 165 8.31 12.09 -0.79
CA GLY A 165 9.18 11.70 0.31
C GLY A 165 10.31 12.71 0.51
N GLU A 166 10.78 12.83 1.73
CA GLU A 166 11.94 13.65 2.08
C GLU A 166 13.22 13.11 1.42
N SER A 167 13.34 11.77 1.29
CA SER A 167 14.37 11.10 0.49
C SER A 167 13.93 9.70 0.08
N ARG A 168 14.44 9.21 -1.07
CA ARG A 168 14.08 7.89 -1.60
C ARG A 168 14.42 6.76 -0.66
N GLU A 169 15.60 6.79 -0.08
CA GLU A 169 16.08 5.73 0.82
C GLU A 169 15.57 5.91 2.27
N GLY A 170 15.20 7.13 2.64
CA GLY A 170 14.74 7.44 4.00
C GLY A 170 13.24 7.24 4.19
N VAL A 171 12.43 7.32 3.14
CA VAL A 171 10.99 7.05 3.20
C VAL A 171 10.74 5.67 2.64
N VAL A 172 10.44 4.70 3.51
CA VAL A 172 10.16 3.32 3.14
C VAL A 172 8.74 2.96 3.52
N ILE A 173 7.89 2.74 2.51
CA ILE A 173 6.51 2.29 2.68
C ILE A 173 6.48 0.81 2.34
N HIS A 174 6.11 -0.04 3.29
CA HIS A 174 6.15 -1.46 3.06
C HIS A 174 5.06 -2.21 3.81
N TYR A 175 4.68 -3.38 3.28
CA TYR A 175 3.78 -4.28 3.95
C TYR A 175 3.96 -5.73 3.48
N ARG A 176 3.69 -6.67 4.36
CA ARG A 176 3.67 -8.09 4.01
C ARG A 176 2.34 -8.45 3.38
N ASN A 177 2.24 -8.22 2.07
CA ASN A 177 1.06 -8.54 1.28
C ASN A 177 1.42 -9.43 0.09
N ASN A 178 0.49 -10.26 -0.35
CA ASN A 178 0.59 -11.09 -1.54
C ASN A 178 -0.79 -11.68 -1.89
N GLU A 179 -0.87 -12.43 -3.00
CA GLU A 179 -2.10 -13.09 -3.46
C GLU A 179 -2.70 -14.09 -2.45
N VAL A 180 -1.85 -14.72 -1.62
CA VAL A 180 -2.32 -15.65 -0.59
C VAL A 180 -2.92 -14.93 0.59
N PHE A 181 -2.38 -13.78 0.95
CA PHE A 181 -2.85 -12.99 2.10
C PHE A 181 -4.10 -12.17 1.78
N ASN A 182 -4.13 -11.51 0.62
CA ASN A 182 -5.29 -10.78 0.12
C ASN A 182 -5.66 -11.27 -1.28
N PRO A 183 -6.32 -12.44 -1.38
CA PRO A 183 -6.71 -13.01 -2.65
C PRO A 183 -7.79 -12.17 -3.34
N HIS A 184 -7.93 -12.36 -4.63
CA HIS A 184 -9.07 -11.83 -5.34
C HIS A 184 -10.38 -12.36 -4.74
N PRO A 185 -11.42 -11.55 -4.61
CA PRO A 185 -12.74 -12.03 -4.27
C PRO A 185 -13.21 -13.04 -5.31
N ALA A 186 -13.79 -14.14 -4.86
CA ALA A 186 -14.19 -15.25 -5.72
C ALA A 186 -15.31 -14.91 -6.73
N ASP A 187 -16.10 -13.90 -6.42
CA ASP A 187 -17.21 -13.40 -7.23
C ASP A 187 -16.81 -12.30 -8.23
N ILE A 188 -15.60 -11.77 -8.10
CA ILE A 188 -15.08 -10.75 -8.99
C ILE A 188 -14.21 -11.46 -10.03
N LYS A 189 -14.69 -11.53 -11.26
CA LYS A 189 -13.85 -11.92 -12.39
C LYS A 189 -12.72 -10.90 -12.45
N THR A 190 -11.52 -11.36 -12.20
CA THR A 190 -10.32 -10.59 -12.46
C THR A 190 -10.31 -10.23 -13.90
N ASN A 191 -10.82 -9.07 -14.13
CA ASN A 191 -11.10 -8.68 -15.44
C ASN A 191 -9.88 -7.97 -15.93
N GLU A 192 -9.45 -8.42 -17.01
CA GLU A 192 -8.38 -7.80 -17.72
C GLU A 192 -8.79 -6.47 -18.35
N VAL A 193 -10.03 -6.05 -18.13
CA VAL A 193 -10.55 -4.78 -18.59
C VAL A 193 -10.03 -3.66 -17.68
N ARG A 194 -9.44 -2.65 -18.29
CA ARG A 194 -8.95 -1.46 -17.61
C ARG A 194 -10.02 -0.83 -16.71
N GLY A 195 -9.63 -0.46 -15.48
CA GLY A 195 -10.53 0.19 -14.54
C GLY A 195 -11.50 -0.75 -13.83
N THR A 196 -11.46 -2.06 -14.12
CA THR A 196 -12.16 -3.04 -13.32
C THR A 196 -11.32 -3.43 -12.12
N PHE A 197 -11.83 -4.24 -11.28
CA PHE A 197 -11.34 -4.49 -9.94
C PHE A 197 -9.81 -4.74 -9.86
N PRO A 198 -9.05 -3.98 -9.06
CA PRO A 198 -7.62 -4.19 -8.95
C PRO A 198 -7.29 -5.49 -8.21
N SER A 199 -6.15 -6.07 -8.53
CA SER A 199 -5.50 -7.05 -7.68
C SER A 199 -5.32 -6.47 -6.26
N ARG A 200 -5.42 -7.30 -5.23
CA ARG A 200 -5.27 -6.90 -3.83
C ARG A 200 -3.92 -7.27 -3.24
N ARG A 201 -2.99 -7.72 -4.03
CA ARG A 201 -1.72 -8.32 -3.58
C ARG A 201 -0.56 -7.33 -3.49
N ALA A 202 -0.71 -6.10 -3.99
CA ALA A 202 0.29 -5.07 -3.85
C ALA A 202 0.38 -4.52 -2.42
N ALA A 203 1.55 -4.08 -2.00
CA ALA A 203 1.71 -3.37 -0.72
C ALA A 203 1.09 -1.96 -0.79
N PHE A 204 1.11 -1.36 -1.99
CA PHE A 204 0.57 -0.03 -2.26
C PHE A 204 -0.25 -0.05 -3.54
N ALA A 205 -1.49 0.42 -3.50
CA ALA A 205 -2.34 0.49 -4.68
C ALA A 205 -3.10 1.82 -4.82
N ALA A 206 -3.04 2.38 -6.02
CA ALA A 206 -3.82 3.54 -6.44
C ALA A 206 -4.75 3.12 -7.57
N ASP A 207 -6.06 3.05 -7.31
CA ASP A 207 -7.07 2.58 -8.25
C ASP A 207 -7.94 3.72 -8.77
N ASN A 208 -8.19 3.74 -10.08
CA ASN A 208 -8.98 4.77 -10.74
C ASN A 208 -8.50 6.21 -10.41
N CYS A 209 -7.19 6.40 -10.38
CA CYS A 209 -6.56 7.66 -10.02
C CYS A 209 -5.93 8.32 -11.23
N SER A 210 -5.93 9.65 -11.28
CA SER A 210 -5.30 10.38 -12.37
C SER A 210 -4.53 11.60 -11.89
N ASP A 211 -3.55 12.01 -12.70
CA ASP A 211 -2.75 13.18 -12.40
C ASP A 211 -2.04 13.09 -11.03
N LEU A 212 -1.65 11.87 -10.65
CA LEU A 212 -0.84 11.63 -9.46
C LEU A 212 0.64 11.89 -9.76
N THR A 213 1.34 12.38 -8.75
CA THR A 213 2.78 12.52 -8.77
C THR A 213 3.40 11.86 -7.54
N PHE A 214 4.35 10.95 -7.75
CA PHE A 214 5.12 10.33 -6.68
C PHE A 214 6.58 10.71 -6.81
N ARG A 215 7.22 11.12 -5.72
CA ARG A 215 8.64 11.49 -5.71
C ARG A 215 9.37 11.01 -4.47
N ASN A 216 10.65 10.65 -4.66
CA ASN A 216 11.63 10.46 -3.58
C ASN A 216 11.17 9.49 -2.48
N LEU A 217 10.72 8.30 -2.83
CA LEU A 217 10.29 7.30 -1.84
C LEU A 217 10.54 5.87 -2.33
N THR A 218 10.57 4.94 -1.40
CA THR A 218 10.64 3.50 -1.64
C THR A 218 9.31 2.85 -1.29
N ILE A 219 8.79 2.03 -2.21
CA ILE A 219 7.60 1.20 -2.01
C ILE A 219 8.00 -0.25 -2.13
N LYS A 220 7.67 -1.07 -1.13
CA LYS A 220 8.17 -2.43 -1.06
C LYS A 220 7.12 -3.40 -0.55
N THR A 221 7.05 -4.60 -1.12
CA THR A 221 6.38 -5.72 -0.46
C THR A 221 7.35 -6.50 0.43
N ASP A 222 6.90 -6.93 1.59
CA ASP A 222 7.58 -7.95 2.43
C ASP A 222 6.97 -9.34 2.21
N GLY A 223 5.97 -9.44 1.32
CA GLY A 223 5.34 -10.68 0.89
C GLY A 223 6.26 -11.52 0.00
N LYS A 224 5.85 -12.75 -0.25
CA LYS A 224 6.53 -13.70 -1.14
C LYS A 224 5.58 -14.22 -2.20
N GLY A 225 6.13 -14.61 -3.36
CA GLY A 225 5.36 -15.09 -4.50
C GLY A 225 4.79 -13.94 -5.33
N GLN A 226 3.52 -14.01 -5.71
CA GLN A 226 2.84 -12.92 -6.40
C GLN A 226 2.54 -11.77 -5.41
N ALA A 227 3.46 -10.82 -5.38
CA ALA A 227 3.50 -9.77 -4.37
C ALA A 227 4.16 -8.51 -4.96
N GLU A 228 3.34 -7.61 -5.49
CA GLU A 228 3.82 -6.34 -6.01
C GLU A 228 4.16 -5.35 -4.89
N GLY A 229 5.16 -4.53 -5.12
CA GLY A 229 5.34 -3.31 -4.35
C GLY A 229 4.23 -2.31 -4.67
N LEU A 230 4.02 -2.01 -5.95
CA LEU A 230 3.09 -0.96 -6.40
C LEU A 230 2.13 -1.45 -7.48
N LEU A 231 0.85 -1.11 -7.31
CA LEU A 231 -0.18 -1.21 -8.34
C LEU A 231 -0.75 0.18 -8.64
N VAL A 232 -0.85 0.52 -9.91
CA VAL A 232 -1.43 1.77 -10.38
C VAL A 232 -2.45 1.51 -11.49
N ASN A 233 -3.70 1.92 -11.26
CA ASN A 233 -4.76 1.98 -12.27
C ASN A 233 -5.15 3.44 -12.48
N GLY A 234 -5.08 3.92 -13.71
CA GLY A 234 -5.52 5.28 -14.01
C GLY A 234 -4.65 5.98 -15.04
N GLU A 235 -4.73 7.29 -15.12
CA GLU A 235 -4.15 8.02 -16.24
C GLU A 235 -3.30 9.20 -15.84
N ARG A 236 -2.29 9.49 -16.68
CA ARG A 236 -1.39 10.65 -16.52
C ARG A 236 -0.71 10.69 -15.16
N ASN A 237 -0.25 9.53 -14.70
CA ASN A 237 0.48 9.42 -13.45
C ASN A 237 1.98 9.57 -13.69
N TYR A 238 2.65 10.32 -12.83
CA TYR A 238 4.06 10.65 -12.92
C TYR A 238 4.84 10.15 -11.70
N PHE A 239 5.94 9.46 -11.96
CA PHE A 239 6.79 8.85 -10.94
C PHE A 239 8.23 9.28 -11.15
N GLU A 240 8.85 9.84 -10.13
CA GLU A 240 10.21 10.35 -10.20
C GLU A 240 11.03 9.92 -8.99
N ASN A 241 12.21 9.37 -9.27
CA ASN A 241 13.16 8.98 -8.23
C ASN A 241 12.54 8.09 -7.15
N ILE A 242 11.75 7.10 -7.56
CA ILE A 242 11.19 6.11 -6.64
C ILE A 242 11.87 4.75 -6.82
N HIS A 243 11.88 3.97 -5.75
CA HIS A 243 12.33 2.59 -5.75
C HIS A 243 11.16 1.66 -5.46
N ILE A 244 10.84 0.77 -6.39
CA ILE A 244 9.77 -0.23 -6.25
C ILE A 244 10.42 -1.59 -6.10
N ILE A 245 10.02 -2.33 -5.05
CA ILE A 245 10.56 -3.65 -4.75
C ILE A 245 9.40 -4.63 -4.59
N GLY A 246 9.36 -5.62 -5.48
CA GLY A 246 8.46 -6.78 -5.39
C GLY A 246 9.21 -8.07 -5.07
N ASP A 247 8.49 -9.19 -4.93
CA ASP A 247 9.13 -10.51 -4.82
C ASP A 247 9.10 -11.24 -6.17
N GLY A 248 7.95 -11.74 -6.62
CA GLY A 248 7.75 -12.15 -8.01
C GLY A 248 7.58 -10.90 -8.86
N ASP A 249 6.36 -10.43 -8.91
CA ASP A 249 5.98 -9.19 -9.58
C ASP A 249 6.42 -7.96 -8.75
N ALA A 250 6.80 -6.86 -9.38
CA ALA A 250 7.15 -5.65 -8.62
C ALA A 250 6.20 -4.49 -8.89
N LEU A 251 5.90 -4.25 -10.15
CA LEU A 251 5.06 -3.15 -10.60
C LEU A 251 3.92 -3.65 -11.48
N GLN A 252 2.68 -3.35 -11.07
CA GLN A 252 1.50 -3.51 -11.94
C GLN A 252 1.00 -2.14 -12.41
N ALA A 253 1.24 -1.79 -13.68
CA ALA A 253 0.83 -0.54 -14.30
C ALA A 253 -0.31 -0.78 -15.30
N ASN A 254 -1.55 -0.47 -14.89
CA ASN A 254 -2.75 -0.65 -15.74
C ASN A 254 -3.24 0.64 -16.37
N GLY A 255 -2.53 1.74 -16.21
CA GLY A 255 -2.86 3.04 -16.76
C GLY A 255 -1.68 3.73 -17.43
N SER A 256 -1.90 4.93 -17.95
CA SER A 256 -0.82 5.71 -18.55
C SER A 256 0.10 6.30 -17.49
N CYS A 257 1.37 5.93 -17.54
CA CYS A 257 2.37 6.30 -16.55
C CYS A 257 3.66 6.80 -17.20
N TYR A 258 4.29 7.78 -16.56
CA TYR A 258 5.63 8.22 -16.89
C TYR A 258 6.57 8.01 -15.69
N TRP A 259 7.69 7.34 -15.93
CA TRP A 259 8.66 6.93 -14.91
C TRP A 259 10.00 7.58 -15.19
N GLN A 260 10.50 8.40 -14.26
CA GLN A 260 11.76 9.13 -14.39
C GLN A 260 12.74 8.75 -13.28
N ASN A 261 13.93 8.31 -13.64
CA ASN A 261 15.00 7.95 -12.69
C ASN A 261 14.56 6.91 -11.64
N CYS A 262 13.66 6.02 -11.99
CA CYS A 262 13.12 5.02 -11.06
C CYS A 262 13.97 3.75 -11.05
N ARG A 263 13.92 3.03 -9.93
CA ARG A 263 14.46 1.70 -9.79
C ARG A 263 13.33 0.70 -9.51
N ILE A 264 13.32 -0.42 -10.23
CA ILE A 264 12.28 -1.45 -10.10
C ILE A 264 12.98 -2.80 -9.97
N ASP A 265 12.84 -3.44 -8.82
CA ASP A 265 13.45 -4.72 -8.51
C ASP A 265 12.36 -5.78 -8.29
N GLY A 266 12.42 -6.88 -9.05
CA GLY A 266 11.49 -8.01 -8.95
C GLY A 266 12.14 -9.37 -9.18
N GLY A 267 11.38 -10.43 -9.00
CA GLY A 267 11.82 -11.82 -9.18
C GLY A 267 11.50 -12.41 -10.55
N GLY A 268 10.45 -11.93 -11.19
CA GLY A 268 9.99 -12.33 -12.52
C GLY A 268 8.66 -11.64 -12.79
N ASP A 269 8.30 -11.45 -14.06
CA ASP A 269 7.19 -10.56 -14.43
C ASP A 269 7.28 -9.20 -13.72
N THR A 270 8.52 -8.71 -13.58
CA THR A 270 8.86 -7.56 -12.74
C THR A 270 7.99 -6.34 -13.02
N ILE A 271 7.69 -6.10 -14.30
CA ILE A 271 6.72 -5.10 -14.76
C ILE A 271 5.58 -5.84 -15.47
N LEU A 272 4.37 -5.67 -14.97
CA LEU A 272 3.17 -6.18 -15.61
C LEU A 272 2.09 -5.11 -15.66
N GLY A 273 0.98 -5.43 -16.30
CA GLY A 273 -0.13 -4.51 -16.48
C GLY A 273 -0.48 -4.32 -17.95
N ARG A 274 -1.45 -3.45 -18.20
CA ARG A 274 -2.03 -3.25 -19.53
C ARG A 274 -1.96 -1.80 -20.01
N GLY A 275 -1.50 -0.90 -19.15
CA GLY A 275 -1.41 0.51 -19.48
C GLY A 275 -0.15 0.83 -20.28
N PRO A 276 -0.18 1.88 -21.12
CA PRO A 276 1.03 2.38 -21.74
C PRO A 276 1.92 3.08 -20.71
N SER A 277 3.18 2.75 -20.71
CA SER A 277 4.17 3.35 -19.80
C SER A 277 5.41 3.81 -20.54
N PHE A 278 5.91 4.97 -20.15
CA PHE A 278 7.18 5.50 -20.64
C PHE A 278 8.19 5.52 -19.49
N PHE A 279 9.26 4.75 -19.62
CA PHE A 279 10.36 4.69 -18.66
C PHE A 279 11.56 5.45 -19.21
N ASN A 280 12.06 6.40 -18.43
CA ASN A 280 13.21 7.23 -18.79
C ASN A 280 14.28 7.20 -17.70
N HIS A 281 15.51 6.85 -18.06
CA HIS A 281 16.63 6.70 -17.13
C HIS A 281 16.34 5.77 -15.95
N CYS A 282 15.58 4.69 -16.18
CA CYS A 282 15.22 3.73 -15.14
C CYS A 282 16.17 2.52 -15.10
N THR A 283 16.31 1.92 -13.93
CA THR A 283 17.00 0.65 -13.74
C THR A 283 15.99 -0.42 -13.34
N ILE A 284 15.93 -1.50 -14.12
CA ILE A 284 15.04 -2.64 -13.87
C ILE A 284 15.88 -3.88 -13.58
N THR A 285 15.62 -4.53 -12.46
CA THR A 285 16.35 -5.73 -12.03
C THR A 285 15.39 -6.90 -11.91
N SER A 286 15.74 -8.06 -12.49
CA SER A 286 14.90 -9.26 -12.43
C SER A 286 15.70 -10.54 -12.39
N TYR A 287 15.16 -11.58 -11.74
CA TYR A 287 15.66 -12.96 -11.84
C TYR A 287 15.04 -13.72 -13.03
N GLY A 288 13.78 -13.41 -13.39
CA GLY A 288 13.09 -13.99 -14.52
C GLY A 288 12.75 -12.93 -15.58
N ALA A 289 11.57 -13.00 -16.17
CA ALA A 289 11.13 -12.02 -17.16
C ALA A 289 11.07 -10.61 -16.56
N PHE A 290 11.66 -9.64 -17.28
CA PHE A 290 11.52 -8.23 -16.89
C PHE A 290 10.10 -7.73 -17.07
N MET A 291 9.38 -8.28 -18.06
CA MET A 291 8.01 -7.86 -18.36
C MET A 291 7.10 -9.06 -18.65
N TRP A 292 5.87 -9.01 -18.15
CA TRP A 292 4.78 -9.78 -18.69
C TRP A 292 3.95 -8.87 -19.60
N ILE A 293 4.08 -9.06 -20.91
CA ILE A 293 3.49 -8.18 -21.90
C ILE A 293 2.02 -8.54 -22.11
N ARG A 294 1.14 -7.67 -21.61
CA ARG A 294 -0.33 -7.83 -21.65
C ARG A 294 -1.04 -6.61 -22.23
N ASN A 295 -0.30 -5.77 -22.93
CA ASN A 295 -0.83 -4.58 -23.56
C ASN A 295 -1.75 -4.94 -24.73
N THR A 296 -2.82 -4.18 -24.92
CA THR A 296 -3.73 -4.35 -26.04
C THR A 296 -3.18 -3.69 -27.32
N GLU A 297 -3.77 -3.96 -28.47
CA GLU A 297 -3.37 -3.36 -29.74
C GLU A 297 -3.59 -1.82 -29.76
N GLU A 298 -4.55 -1.33 -28.98
CA GLU A 298 -4.89 0.10 -28.95
C GLU A 298 -3.90 0.95 -28.15
N ASN A 299 -3.07 0.32 -27.31
CA ASN A 299 -2.04 1.04 -26.59
C ASN A 299 -0.65 0.64 -27.09
N HIS A 300 0.30 1.57 -27.00
CA HIS A 300 1.63 1.39 -27.56
C HIS A 300 2.60 0.60 -26.67
N GLY A 301 2.07 0.01 -25.58
CA GLY A 301 2.89 -0.79 -24.66
C GLY A 301 3.84 0.05 -23.82
N ASN A 302 4.97 -0.57 -23.49
CA ASN A 302 6.00 0.04 -22.67
C ASN A 302 7.15 0.55 -23.55
N ILE A 303 7.55 1.81 -23.35
CA ILE A 303 8.69 2.44 -24.03
C ILE A 303 9.78 2.68 -22.98
N PHE A 304 11.02 2.30 -23.31
CA PHE A 304 12.18 2.49 -22.46
C PHE A 304 13.21 3.36 -23.19
N SER A 305 13.59 4.49 -22.57
CA SER A 305 14.64 5.39 -23.04
C SER A 305 15.74 5.47 -22.00
N ASP A 306 16.97 5.24 -22.42
CA ASP A 306 18.16 5.27 -21.54
C ASP A 306 18.00 4.43 -20.26
N CYS A 307 17.33 3.28 -20.38
CA CYS A 307 17.09 2.38 -19.28
C CYS A 307 18.11 1.26 -19.20
N HIS A 308 18.36 0.80 -17.99
CA HIS A 308 19.27 -0.31 -17.72
C HIS A 308 18.53 -1.53 -17.21
N PHE A 309 18.61 -2.65 -17.95
CA PHE A 309 18.06 -3.95 -17.56
C PHE A 309 19.17 -4.82 -16.99
N LYS A 310 19.03 -5.26 -15.74
CA LYS A 310 19.99 -6.09 -15.02
C LYS A 310 19.38 -7.44 -14.67
N GLY A 311 19.72 -8.48 -15.45
CA GLY A 311 19.39 -9.86 -15.13
C GLY A 311 20.21 -10.36 -13.94
N LEU A 312 19.56 -11.04 -13.01
CA LEU A 312 20.18 -11.62 -11.81
C LEU A 312 20.36 -13.14 -11.93
N SER A 313 19.90 -13.74 -13.03
CA SER A 313 20.07 -15.17 -13.34
C SER A 313 20.19 -15.36 -14.83
N ASP A 314 20.61 -16.56 -15.24
CA ASP A 314 20.69 -16.97 -16.66
C ASP A 314 19.30 -17.15 -17.29
N ASN A 315 18.25 -17.18 -16.48
CA ASN A 315 16.86 -17.25 -16.94
C ASN A 315 16.20 -15.88 -17.12
N ALA A 316 16.95 -14.79 -16.91
CA ALA A 316 16.40 -13.46 -17.11
C ALA A 316 16.18 -13.20 -18.61
N GLU A 317 14.95 -12.88 -18.96
CA GLU A 317 14.54 -12.59 -20.35
C GLU A 317 13.81 -11.23 -20.41
N LEU A 318 13.88 -10.57 -21.57
CA LEU A 318 13.33 -9.23 -21.71
C LEU A 318 11.83 -9.17 -21.42
N GLY A 319 11.11 -10.19 -21.86
CA GLY A 319 9.67 -10.29 -21.63
C GLY A 319 9.08 -11.58 -22.13
N ARG A 320 7.94 -11.92 -21.58
CA ARG A 320 7.12 -13.03 -22.02
C ARG A 320 5.70 -12.61 -22.40
N LEU A 321 5.08 -13.34 -23.28
CA LEU A 321 3.68 -13.18 -23.65
C LEU A 321 2.80 -14.04 -22.73
N PRO A 322 1.52 -13.70 -22.56
CA PRO A 322 0.54 -14.61 -21.97
C PRO A 322 0.45 -15.91 -22.75
N ASP A 323 0.23 -17.03 -22.06
CA ASP A 323 0.16 -18.36 -22.66
C ASP A 323 -1.00 -18.54 -23.67
N ASN A 324 -1.90 -17.59 -23.72
CA ASN A 324 -3.09 -17.62 -24.57
C ASN A 324 -3.01 -16.71 -25.80
N ASN A 325 -1.84 -16.25 -26.17
CA ASN A 325 -1.64 -15.45 -27.38
C ASN A 325 -1.07 -16.30 -28.50
#